data_1b949d7a25f2631a3d8b092c736ae87c
#
_entry.id   1b949d7a25f2631a3d8b092c736ae87c
#
_cell.length_a   1.000
_cell.length_b   1.000
_cell.length_c   1.000
_cell.angle_alpha   90.00
_cell.angle_beta   90.00
_cell.angle_gamma   90.00
#
_symmetry.space_group_name_H-M   'P 1'
#
loop_
_entity.id
_entity.type
_entity.pdbx_description
1 polymer ?
#
loop_
_entity_poly.entity_id
_entity_poly.type
_entity_poly.pdbx_seq_one_letter_code
_entity_poly.pdbx_strand_id
1 'polypeptide(L)'
;CAFAASYDKVQIRHHWQLQSFTQDADGVTAQIQHTQSGALETVRAAYLVGCDGGRSVVRQRLGIQFTGRGALARNLGIYFRSPGFTKAHPCGRGTLLWTLAPDCRGVFIAVDGNEYWTYNRYFVREDDPQDPREQIRQAVGGDLPLDILSVQPWTGYQVVAERYQHGRVFLCGDAAHLFNPTGGFGMNTGIDGAANLAWKLAYVIKGYAGPALLSSYSLERSPVGAQVVKRANQSRVDYGPLNACFRDKQ
;
A
#
# COMPACT_ATOMS: atom_id res chain seq x y z
N CYS A 1 13.21 4.18 10.09
CA CYS A 1 12.94 5.05 11.26
C CYS A 1 14.21 5.69 11.81
N ALA A 2 15.31 4.95 12.05
CA ALA A 2 16.55 5.52 12.62
C ALA A 2 17.08 6.74 11.85
N PHE A 3 17.13 6.67 10.52
CA PHE A 3 17.57 7.79 9.68
C PHE A 3 16.70 9.04 9.85
N ALA A 4 15.38 8.90 9.86
CA ALA A 4 14.49 10.05 10.05
C ALA A 4 14.63 10.63 11.47
N ALA A 5 14.81 9.79 12.49
CA ALA A 5 15.02 10.22 13.88
C ALA A 5 16.36 10.93 14.11
N SER A 6 17.33 10.83 13.16
CA SER A 6 18.61 11.55 13.26
C SER A 6 18.50 13.05 12.98
N TYR A 7 17.35 13.53 12.51
CA TYR A 7 17.12 14.97 12.29
C TYR A 7 16.49 15.59 13.54
N ASP A 8 17.11 16.60 14.12
CA ASP A 8 16.69 17.27 15.37
C ASP A 8 15.24 17.79 15.37
N LYS A 9 14.71 18.09 14.18
CA LYS A 9 13.34 18.63 14.00
C LYS A 9 12.31 17.55 13.67
N VAL A 10 12.71 16.28 13.68
CA VAL A 10 11.81 15.15 13.41
C VAL A 10 11.55 14.37 14.68
N GLN A 11 10.31 14.33 15.11
CA GLN A 11 9.87 13.52 16.25
C GLN A 11 9.06 12.33 15.74
N ILE A 12 9.52 11.11 16.01
CA ILE A 12 8.79 9.87 15.72
C ILE A 12 8.15 9.39 17.02
N ARG A 13 6.84 9.26 17.01
CA ARG A 13 6.05 8.83 18.17
C ARG A 13 5.35 7.51 17.86
N HIS A 14 5.88 6.41 18.36
CA HIS A 14 5.29 5.09 18.25
C HIS A 14 4.12 4.93 19.24
N HIS A 15 3.17 4.03 18.92
CA HIS A 15 2.00 3.72 19.72
C HIS A 15 1.02 4.90 19.91
N TRP A 16 1.07 5.91 19.06
CA TRP A 16 0.10 6.99 19.05
C TRP A 16 -0.82 6.88 17.84
N GLN A 17 -2.11 6.98 18.10
CA GLN A 17 -3.16 6.91 17.09
C GLN A 17 -3.96 8.21 17.05
N LEU A 18 -4.19 8.75 15.84
CA LEU A 18 -5.08 9.88 15.63
C LEU A 18 -6.53 9.46 15.90
N GLN A 19 -7.18 10.13 16.84
CA GLN A 19 -8.58 9.91 17.18
C GLN A 19 -9.51 10.87 16.43
N SER A 20 -9.15 12.14 16.41
CA SER A 20 -9.94 13.18 15.74
C SER A 20 -9.07 14.38 15.40
N PHE A 21 -9.58 15.26 14.57
CA PHE A 21 -8.97 16.56 14.32
C PHE A 21 -10.02 17.58 13.90
N THR A 22 -9.72 18.85 14.13
CA THR A 22 -10.42 20.03 13.59
C THR A 22 -9.40 20.96 12.96
N GLN A 23 -9.84 21.86 12.09
CA GLN A 23 -8.97 22.87 11.49
C GLN A 23 -9.65 24.24 11.50
N ASP A 24 -8.84 25.28 11.55
CA ASP A 24 -9.25 26.68 11.46
C ASP A 24 -8.31 27.46 10.51
N ALA A 25 -8.39 28.79 10.53
CA ALA A 25 -7.56 29.64 9.68
C ALA A 25 -6.05 29.50 9.96
N ASP A 26 -5.66 29.16 11.19
CA ASP A 26 -4.27 29.17 11.66
C ASP A 26 -3.63 27.79 11.74
N GLY A 27 -4.40 26.71 11.77
CA GLY A 27 -3.83 25.37 11.89
C GLY A 27 -4.83 24.22 12.03
N VAL A 28 -4.29 23.10 12.47
CA VAL A 28 -5.04 21.86 12.75
C VAL A 28 -4.82 21.48 14.22
N THR A 29 -5.89 21.18 14.93
CA THR A 29 -5.86 20.63 16.29
C THR A 29 -6.23 19.15 16.22
N ALA A 30 -5.31 18.28 16.58
CA ALA A 30 -5.47 16.83 16.56
C ALA A 30 -5.54 16.26 17.97
N GLN A 31 -6.47 15.33 18.19
CA GLN A 31 -6.52 14.49 19.38
C GLN A 31 -5.85 13.16 19.05
N ILE A 32 -4.82 12.81 19.81
CA ILE A 32 -4.10 11.55 19.66
C ILE A 32 -4.18 10.74 20.95
N GLN A 33 -4.17 9.42 20.82
CA GLN A 33 -4.22 8.48 21.94
C GLN A 33 -3.06 7.51 21.89
N HIS A 34 -2.41 7.31 23.02
CA HIS A 34 -1.40 6.26 23.15
C HIS A 34 -2.09 4.90 23.29
N THR A 35 -1.82 3.99 22.34
CA THR A 35 -2.57 2.72 22.19
C THR A 35 -2.37 1.73 23.33
N GLN A 36 -1.29 1.85 24.10
CA GLN A 36 -1.00 0.95 25.22
C GLN A 36 -1.49 1.51 26.55
N SER A 37 -1.28 2.82 26.81
CA SER A 37 -1.66 3.43 28.10
C SER A 37 -3.05 4.08 28.08
N GLY A 38 -3.63 4.31 26.89
CA GLY A 38 -4.89 5.04 26.75
C GLY A 38 -4.76 6.56 26.93
N ALA A 39 -3.56 7.09 27.22
CA ALA A 39 -3.34 8.52 27.43
C ALA A 39 -3.76 9.34 26.20
N LEU A 40 -4.49 10.41 26.44
CA LEU A 40 -4.93 11.36 25.42
C LEU A 40 -4.04 12.60 25.42
N GLU A 41 -3.75 13.11 24.23
CA GLU A 41 -2.98 14.33 24.03
C GLU A 41 -3.58 15.17 22.90
N THR A 42 -3.53 16.50 23.08
CA THR A 42 -3.92 17.45 22.04
C THR A 42 -2.65 18.02 21.38
N VAL A 43 -2.55 17.89 20.07
CA VAL A 43 -1.44 18.42 19.28
C VAL A 43 -1.95 19.52 18.36
N ARG A 44 -1.31 20.69 18.42
CA ARG A 44 -1.57 21.79 17.46
C ARG A 44 -0.46 21.84 16.41
N ALA A 45 -0.84 21.90 15.14
CA ALA A 45 0.09 21.96 14.00
C ALA A 45 -0.40 22.93 12.94
N ALA A 46 0.51 23.46 12.13
CA ALA A 46 0.15 24.30 10.99
C ALA A 46 -0.59 23.51 9.90
N TYR A 47 -0.21 22.24 9.72
CA TYR A 47 -0.77 21.33 8.72
C TYR A 47 -0.82 19.90 9.24
N LEU A 48 -1.73 19.08 8.69
CA LEU A 48 -1.83 17.65 8.91
C LEU A 48 -1.68 16.91 7.57
N VAL A 49 -0.86 15.86 7.55
CA VAL A 49 -0.73 14.99 6.37
C VAL A 49 -1.15 13.57 6.73
N GLY A 50 -2.22 13.08 6.12
CA GLY A 50 -2.69 11.71 6.25
C GLY A 50 -1.92 10.77 5.32
N CYS A 51 -0.98 10.00 5.90
CA CYS A 51 -0.26 8.91 5.24
C CYS A 51 -0.70 7.55 5.84
N ASP A 52 -1.96 7.46 6.26
CA ASP A 52 -2.53 6.42 7.11
C ASP A 52 -3.18 5.27 6.32
N GLY A 53 -2.76 5.12 5.05
CA GLY A 53 -3.09 3.96 4.22
C GLY A 53 -4.50 3.95 3.65
N GLY A 54 -4.88 2.86 3.01
CA GLY A 54 -6.13 2.75 2.26
C GLY A 54 -7.41 2.91 3.09
N ARG A 55 -7.34 2.61 4.39
CA ARG A 55 -8.44 2.83 5.35
C ARG A 55 -8.34 4.19 6.07
N SER A 56 -7.63 5.14 5.48
CA SER A 56 -7.33 6.46 6.04
C SER A 56 -8.46 7.06 6.86
N VAL A 57 -8.22 7.24 8.14
CA VAL A 57 -9.11 7.96 9.07
C VAL A 57 -9.15 9.44 8.70
N VAL A 58 -8.02 10.00 8.26
CA VAL A 58 -7.93 11.40 7.83
C VAL A 58 -8.85 11.63 6.64
N ARG A 59 -8.78 10.81 5.60
CA ARG A 59 -9.65 10.92 4.42
C ARG A 59 -11.13 10.84 4.79
N GLN A 60 -11.48 9.83 5.58
CA GLN A 60 -12.88 9.58 5.98
C GLN A 60 -13.46 10.75 6.78
N ARG A 61 -12.70 11.32 7.71
CA ARG A 61 -13.13 12.47 8.51
C ARG A 61 -13.29 13.75 7.68
N LEU A 62 -12.54 13.89 6.60
CA LEU A 62 -12.72 14.97 5.64
C LEU A 62 -13.90 14.76 4.70
N GLY A 63 -14.60 13.64 4.75
CA GLY A 63 -15.66 13.27 3.83
C GLY A 63 -15.19 13.06 2.39
N ILE A 64 -13.88 12.88 2.17
CA ILE A 64 -13.32 12.68 0.83
C ILE A 64 -13.56 11.24 0.39
N GLN A 65 -14.31 11.09 -0.72
CA GLN A 65 -14.62 9.79 -1.27
C GLN A 65 -13.53 9.30 -2.22
N PHE A 66 -13.46 7.99 -2.38
CA PHE A 66 -12.73 7.38 -3.46
C PHE A 66 -13.61 7.27 -4.71
N THR A 67 -13.03 7.60 -5.85
CA THR A 67 -13.63 7.39 -7.18
C THR A 67 -12.90 6.28 -7.92
N GLY A 68 -13.60 5.52 -8.78
CA GLY A 68 -13.03 4.42 -9.55
C GLY A 68 -13.84 3.14 -9.47
N ARG A 69 -13.22 2.00 -9.78
CA ARG A 69 -13.92 0.70 -9.85
C ARG A 69 -14.12 0.00 -8.50
N GLY A 70 -13.58 0.56 -7.43
CA GLY A 70 -13.69 -0.05 -6.10
C GLY A 70 -12.82 -1.30 -5.93
N ALA A 71 -13.32 -2.24 -5.15
CA ALA A 71 -12.69 -3.52 -4.91
C ALA A 71 -12.71 -4.41 -6.16
N LEU A 72 -11.56 -4.99 -6.52
CA LEU A 72 -11.41 -5.82 -7.72
C LEU A 72 -11.33 -7.30 -7.42
N ALA A 73 -10.58 -7.67 -6.36
CA ALA A 73 -10.34 -9.07 -6.02
C ALA A 73 -9.91 -9.20 -4.56
N ARG A 74 -10.26 -10.34 -3.97
CA ARG A 74 -9.71 -10.81 -2.69
C ARG A 74 -8.41 -11.54 -2.97
N ASN A 75 -7.40 -11.27 -2.17
CA ASN A 75 -6.07 -11.85 -2.31
C ASN A 75 -5.55 -12.26 -0.93
N LEU A 76 -4.50 -13.09 -0.92
CA LEU A 76 -3.87 -13.55 0.30
C LEU A 76 -2.36 -13.38 0.19
N GLY A 77 -1.75 -12.71 1.15
CA GLY A 77 -0.31 -12.65 1.35
C GLY A 77 0.10 -13.68 2.40
N ILE A 78 0.98 -14.60 2.05
CA ILE A 78 1.53 -15.62 2.95
C ILE A 78 3.02 -15.37 3.07
N TYR A 79 3.49 -15.01 4.26
CA TYR A 79 4.92 -14.91 4.57
C TYR A 79 5.35 -16.20 5.24
N PHE A 80 6.38 -16.85 4.72
CA PHE A 80 6.83 -18.15 5.18
C PHE A 80 8.35 -18.32 5.06
N ARG A 81 8.86 -19.28 5.82
CA ARG A 81 10.21 -19.79 5.71
C ARG A 81 10.15 -21.19 5.11
N SER A 82 11.05 -21.47 4.14
CA SER A 82 11.20 -22.78 3.51
C SER A 82 12.65 -23.02 3.11
N PRO A 83 13.45 -23.70 3.96
CA PRO A 83 14.79 -24.10 3.60
C PRO A 83 14.80 -24.96 2.33
N GLY A 84 15.62 -24.55 1.36
CA GLY A 84 15.71 -25.28 0.08
C GLY A 84 14.63 -24.98 -0.94
N PHE A 85 13.76 -23.99 -0.71
CA PHE A 85 12.70 -23.58 -1.65
C PHE A 85 13.20 -23.42 -3.08
N THR A 86 14.36 -22.78 -3.28
CA THR A 86 14.96 -22.58 -4.60
C THR A 86 15.34 -23.85 -5.34
N LYS A 87 15.38 -25.01 -4.66
CA LYS A 87 15.62 -26.33 -5.24
C LYS A 87 14.34 -27.13 -5.46
N ALA A 88 13.24 -26.69 -4.84
CA ALA A 88 11.96 -27.39 -4.89
C ALA A 88 11.15 -27.12 -6.19
N HIS A 89 11.61 -26.18 -7.01
CA HIS A 89 10.96 -25.84 -8.28
C HIS A 89 12.00 -25.71 -9.42
N PRO A 90 11.61 -25.95 -10.69
CA PRO A 90 12.52 -26.00 -11.84
C PRO A 90 13.03 -24.62 -12.29
N CYS A 91 12.48 -23.52 -11.79
CA CYS A 91 12.82 -22.17 -12.25
C CYS A 91 14.15 -21.63 -11.72
N GLY A 92 14.83 -22.37 -10.82
CA GLY A 92 16.10 -21.93 -10.23
C GLY A 92 15.95 -20.69 -9.32
N ARG A 93 17.04 -19.91 -9.20
CA ARG A 93 17.02 -18.67 -8.41
C ARG A 93 16.32 -17.54 -9.14
N GLY A 94 15.35 -16.93 -8.50
CA GLY A 94 14.63 -15.76 -9.01
C GLY A 94 14.10 -14.91 -7.87
N THR A 95 14.01 -13.60 -8.09
CA THR A 95 13.41 -12.68 -7.12
C THR A 95 11.88 -12.76 -7.15
N LEU A 96 11.32 -12.98 -8.32
CA LEU A 96 9.88 -13.10 -8.56
C LEU A 96 9.62 -14.37 -9.36
N LEU A 97 8.77 -15.27 -8.83
CA LEU A 97 8.37 -16.51 -9.48
C LEU A 97 6.84 -16.51 -9.62
N TRP A 98 6.37 -16.39 -10.84
CA TRP A 98 4.93 -16.33 -11.12
C TRP A 98 4.33 -17.72 -11.23
N THR A 99 3.19 -17.93 -10.57
CA THR A 99 2.32 -19.08 -10.76
C THR A 99 1.13 -18.68 -11.63
N LEU A 100 0.95 -19.35 -12.76
CA LEU A 100 -0.04 -18.98 -13.79
C LEU A 100 -1.19 -19.98 -13.89
N ALA A 101 -1.11 -21.13 -13.21
CA ALA A 101 -2.19 -22.11 -13.22
C ALA A 101 -3.48 -21.50 -12.66
N PRO A 102 -4.65 -21.88 -13.22
CA PRO A 102 -5.94 -21.27 -12.88
C PRO A 102 -6.25 -21.28 -11.38
N ASP A 103 -5.87 -22.36 -10.69
CA ASP A 103 -6.25 -22.62 -9.30
C ASP A 103 -5.21 -22.15 -8.27
N CYS A 104 -4.05 -21.65 -8.72
CA CYS A 104 -3.00 -21.17 -7.81
C CYS A 104 -2.27 -19.93 -8.35
N ARG A 105 -3.02 -19.01 -8.96
CA ARG A 105 -2.42 -17.76 -9.48
C ARG A 105 -1.81 -16.93 -8.40
N GLY A 106 -0.57 -16.53 -8.61
CA GLY A 106 0.12 -15.71 -7.64
C GLY A 106 1.55 -15.40 -8.02
N VAL A 107 2.29 -14.90 -7.06
CA VAL A 107 3.71 -14.64 -7.21
C VAL A 107 4.43 -14.96 -5.90
N PHE A 108 5.49 -15.75 -5.99
CA PHE A 108 6.47 -15.86 -4.93
C PHE A 108 7.48 -14.72 -5.06
N ILE A 109 7.78 -14.08 -3.94
CA ILE A 109 8.74 -12.99 -3.85
C ILE A 109 9.81 -13.39 -2.83
N ALA A 110 11.06 -13.42 -3.25
CA ALA A 110 12.18 -13.67 -2.36
C ALA A 110 12.39 -12.49 -1.40
N VAL A 111 12.48 -12.76 -0.10
CA VAL A 111 12.73 -11.74 0.91
C VAL A 111 14.23 -11.60 1.18
N ASP A 112 14.91 -12.73 1.39
CA ASP A 112 16.35 -12.78 1.65
C ASP A 112 17.14 -13.49 0.53
N GLY A 113 16.46 -13.93 -0.51
CA GLY A 113 17.04 -14.68 -1.64
C GLY A 113 17.44 -16.12 -1.30
N ASN A 114 17.07 -16.65 -0.14
CA ASN A 114 17.42 -17.97 0.34
C ASN A 114 16.22 -18.78 0.84
N GLU A 115 15.74 -18.51 2.07
CA GLU A 115 14.71 -19.32 2.71
C GLU A 115 13.44 -18.56 3.11
N TYR A 116 13.49 -17.21 3.15
CA TYR A 116 12.31 -16.39 3.47
C TYR A 116 11.63 -15.87 2.21
N TRP A 117 10.34 -16.15 2.11
CA TRP A 117 9.53 -15.88 0.93
C TRP A 117 8.17 -15.31 1.30
N THR A 118 7.59 -14.55 0.39
CA THR A 118 6.14 -14.26 0.40
C THR A 118 5.49 -14.89 -0.81
N TYR A 119 4.32 -15.50 -0.61
CA TYR A 119 3.44 -15.90 -1.68
C TYR A 119 2.21 -15.00 -1.68
N ASN A 120 2.06 -14.21 -2.73
CA ASN A 120 0.86 -13.42 -2.95
C ASN A 120 -0.05 -14.17 -3.90
N ARG A 121 -1.06 -14.84 -3.32
CA ARG A 121 -2.10 -15.51 -4.08
C ARG A 121 -3.17 -14.52 -4.50
N TYR A 122 -3.48 -14.50 -5.79
CA TYR A 122 -4.48 -13.61 -6.38
C TYR A 122 -5.80 -14.31 -6.61
N PHE A 123 -6.90 -13.56 -6.54
CA PHE A 123 -8.26 -14.05 -6.83
C PHE A 123 -8.68 -15.22 -5.96
N VAL A 124 -8.47 -15.12 -4.66
CA VAL A 124 -8.86 -16.15 -3.68
C VAL A 124 -10.37 -16.35 -3.72
N ARG A 125 -10.79 -17.59 -3.90
CA ARG A 125 -12.20 -18.03 -3.93
C ARG A 125 -12.58 -18.69 -2.62
N GLU A 126 -13.88 -18.88 -2.40
CA GLU A 126 -14.39 -19.53 -1.18
C GLU A 126 -14.07 -21.02 -1.14
N ASP A 127 -13.93 -21.66 -2.31
CA ASP A 127 -13.59 -23.08 -2.49
C ASP A 127 -12.07 -23.34 -2.51
N ASP A 128 -11.22 -22.31 -2.42
CA ASP A 128 -9.77 -22.50 -2.31
C ASP A 128 -9.38 -23.17 -0.99
N PRO A 129 -8.26 -23.93 -0.95
CA PRO A 129 -7.74 -24.51 0.30
C PRO A 129 -7.61 -23.45 1.39
N GLN A 130 -8.12 -23.74 2.58
CA GLN A 130 -8.05 -22.82 3.72
C GLN A 130 -6.67 -22.86 4.40
N ASP A 131 -5.96 -24.00 4.36
CA ASP A 131 -4.59 -24.11 4.87
C ASP A 131 -3.61 -23.40 3.93
N PRO A 132 -2.88 -22.37 4.40
CA PRO A 132 -1.88 -21.67 3.59
C PRO A 132 -0.73 -22.58 3.14
N ARG A 133 -0.45 -23.67 3.86
CA ARG A 133 0.55 -24.67 3.45
C ARG A 133 0.11 -25.38 2.18
N GLU A 134 -1.16 -25.77 2.14
CA GLU A 134 -1.72 -26.44 0.98
C GLU A 134 -1.74 -25.54 -0.25
N GLN A 135 -2.06 -24.26 -0.08
CA GLN A 135 -2.00 -23.27 -1.17
C GLN A 135 -0.58 -23.14 -1.74
N ILE A 136 0.45 -23.16 -0.88
CA ILE A 136 1.85 -23.09 -1.33
C ILE A 136 2.24 -24.38 -2.04
N ARG A 137 1.91 -25.56 -1.50
CA ARG A 137 2.20 -26.87 -2.11
C ARG A 137 1.57 -27.00 -3.49
N GLN A 138 0.31 -26.59 -3.62
CA GLN A 138 -0.38 -26.56 -4.90
C GLN A 138 0.32 -25.64 -5.90
N ALA A 139 0.78 -24.47 -5.45
CA ALA A 139 1.45 -23.50 -6.31
C ALA A 139 2.86 -23.94 -6.75
N VAL A 140 3.56 -24.71 -5.93
CA VAL A 140 4.91 -25.26 -6.22
C VAL A 140 4.80 -26.58 -6.99
N GLY A 141 3.71 -27.32 -6.83
CA GLY A 141 3.50 -28.64 -7.41
C GLY A 141 4.19 -29.78 -6.66
N GLY A 142 4.45 -29.60 -5.36
CA GLY A 142 5.14 -30.58 -4.55
C GLY A 142 5.16 -30.26 -3.07
N ASP A 143 5.61 -31.24 -2.28
CA ASP A 143 5.77 -31.08 -0.83
C ASP A 143 7.13 -30.48 -0.50
N LEU A 144 7.14 -29.60 0.50
CA LEU A 144 8.35 -28.92 0.98
C LEU A 144 8.19 -28.53 2.46
N PRO A 145 9.31 -28.34 3.17
CA PRO A 145 9.26 -27.80 4.53
C PRO A 145 8.70 -26.39 4.53
N LEU A 146 7.68 -26.12 5.37
CA LEU A 146 7.01 -24.83 5.46
C LEU A 146 6.79 -24.41 6.91
N ASP A 147 7.38 -23.29 7.28
CA ASP A 147 7.04 -22.53 8.49
C ASP A 147 6.25 -21.29 8.09
N ILE A 148 4.96 -21.29 8.35
CA ILE A 148 4.10 -20.13 8.08
C ILE A 148 4.32 -19.08 9.18
N LEU A 149 4.79 -17.89 8.80
CA LEU A 149 5.12 -16.81 9.72
C LEU A 149 3.98 -15.80 9.85
N SER A 150 3.30 -15.48 8.74
CA SER A 150 2.07 -14.69 8.78
C SER A 150 1.20 -14.95 7.55
N VAL A 151 -0.11 -14.73 7.74
CA VAL A 151 -1.11 -14.81 6.67
C VAL A 151 -1.96 -13.56 6.72
N GLN A 152 -2.02 -12.81 5.63
CA GLN A 152 -2.75 -11.55 5.58
C GLN A 152 -3.66 -11.48 4.36
N PRO A 153 -4.99 -11.50 4.55
CA PRO A 153 -5.92 -11.20 3.47
C PRO A 153 -5.83 -9.73 3.09
N TRP A 154 -5.87 -9.45 1.80
CA TRP A 154 -5.92 -8.09 1.29
C TRP A 154 -6.81 -8.00 0.06
N THR A 155 -7.33 -6.82 -0.19
CA THR A 155 -8.21 -6.55 -1.33
C THR A 155 -7.50 -5.63 -2.31
N GLY A 156 -7.47 -6.05 -3.57
CA GLY A 156 -7.02 -5.19 -4.66
C GLY A 156 -8.08 -4.14 -4.98
N TYR A 157 -7.68 -2.88 -5.08
CA TYR A 157 -8.55 -1.76 -5.41
C TYR A 157 -8.11 -1.07 -6.70
N GLN A 158 -9.02 -0.27 -7.25
CA GLN A 158 -8.73 0.65 -8.35
C GLN A 158 -9.47 1.95 -8.09
N VAL A 159 -8.90 2.78 -7.21
CA VAL A 159 -9.54 4.01 -6.75
C VAL A 159 -8.56 5.15 -6.52
N VAL A 160 -9.04 6.37 -6.68
CA VAL A 160 -8.34 7.63 -6.40
C VAL A 160 -9.25 8.52 -5.56
N ALA A 161 -8.69 9.22 -4.59
CA ALA A 161 -9.44 10.21 -3.83
C ALA A 161 -9.84 11.39 -4.73
N GLU A 162 -11.06 11.89 -4.55
CA GLU A 162 -11.62 13.02 -5.33
C GLU A 162 -10.74 14.28 -5.25
N ARG A 163 -10.05 14.44 -4.13
CA ARG A 163 -9.08 15.51 -3.88
C ARG A 163 -8.05 15.07 -2.86
N TYR A 164 -6.83 15.64 -2.96
CA TYR A 164 -5.72 15.30 -2.07
C TYR A 164 -5.51 16.34 -0.96
N GLN A 165 -6.36 17.37 -0.92
CA GLN A 165 -6.30 18.45 0.05
C GLN A 165 -7.69 18.94 0.45
N HIS A 166 -7.85 19.29 1.72
CA HIS A 166 -8.97 20.08 2.22
C HIS A 166 -8.46 21.05 3.30
N GLY A 167 -8.41 22.34 2.95
CA GLY A 167 -7.82 23.34 3.83
C GLY A 167 -6.35 23.06 4.14
N ARG A 168 -6.06 22.86 5.42
CA ARG A 168 -4.72 22.57 5.95
C ARG A 168 -4.40 21.08 6.09
N VAL A 169 -5.27 20.22 5.59
CA VAL A 169 -5.13 18.76 5.68
C VAL A 169 -4.91 18.16 4.29
N PHE A 170 -3.90 17.29 4.20
CA PHE A 170 -3.47 16.66 2.95
C PHE A 170 -3.55 15.14 3.06
N LEU A 171 -3.71 14.47 1.92
CA LEU A 171 -3.64 13.00 1.79
C LEU A 171 -2.43 12.64 0.93
N CYS A 172 -1.68 11.60 1.32
CA CYS A 172 -0.52 11.12 0.59
C CYS A 172 -0.46 9.59 0.58
N GLY A 173 0.13 9.02 -0.48
CA GLY A 173 0.26 7.58 -0.66
C GLY A 173 -1.09 6.87 -0.73
N ASP A 174 -1.22 5.73 -0.08
CA ASP A 174 -2.43 4.88 -0.11
C ASP A 174 -3.67 5.56 0.49
N ALA A 175 -3.51 6.63 1.27
CA ALA A 175 -4.64 7.45 1.71
C ALA A 175 -5.30 8.21 0.55
N ALA A 176 -4.55 8.47 -0.53
CA ALA A 176 -4.99 9.22 -1.69
C ALA A 176 -5.32 8.34 -2.91
N HIS A 177 -4.68 7.18 -3.08
CA HIS A 177 -4.89 6.29 -4.22
C HIS A 177 -4.57 4.84 -3.87
N LEU A 178 -5.41 3.92 -4.33
CA LEU A 178 -5.23 2.48 -4.17
C LEU A 178 -5.31 1.77 -5.52
N PHE A 179 -4.38 0.89 -5.79
CA PHE A 179 -4.34 0.10 -7.00
C PHE A 179 -3.61 -1.22 -6.79
N ASN A 180 -3.76 -2.13 -7.75
CA ASN A 180 -3.07 -3.40 -7.73
C ASN A 180 -1.56 -3.23 -7.74
N PRO A 181 -0.80 -4.11 -7.06
CA PRO A 181 0.65 -4.05 -7.00
C PRO A 181 1.34 -4.34 -8.34
N THR A 182 0.58 -4.67 -9.39
CA THR A 182 1.08 -4.98 -10.72
C THR A 182 1.87 -3.80 -11.29
N GLY A 183 3.17 -4.02 -11.51
CA GLY A 183 4.11 -3.01 -12.00
C GLY A 183 4.91 -2.30 -10.90
N GLY A 184 4.64 -2.56 -9.61
CA GLY A 184 5.46 -2.03 -8.50
C GLY A 184 5.36 -0.52 -8.28
N PHE A 185 4.27 0.11 -8.70
CA PHE A 185 4.14 1.57 -8.68
C PHE A 185 3.80 2.18 -7.31
N GLY A 186 3.24 1.40 -6.37
CA GLY A 186 2.63 1.94 -5.14
C GLY A 186 3.57 2.77 -4.28
N MET A 187 4.68 2.17 -3.85
CA MET A 187 5.68 2.85 -3.03
C MET A 187 6.29 4.06 -3.76
N ASN A 188 6.64 3.90 -5.04
CA ASN A 188 7.24 4.98 -5.83
C ASN A 188 6.31 6.18 -5.99
N THR A 189 5.02 5.95 -6.26
CA THR A 189 4.01 7.02 -6.36
C THR A 189 3.80 7.72 -5.02
N GLY A 190 3.81 6.95 -3.92
CA GLY A 190 3.71 7.50 -2.57
C GLY A 190 4.90 8.39 -2.21
N ILE A 191 6.13 7.94 -2.50
CA ILE A 191 7.36 8.72 -2.26
C ILE A 191 7.37 9.99 -3.10
N ASP A 192 7.01 9.90 -4.38
CA ASP A 192 6.96 11.05 -5.29
C ASP A 192 5.90 12.07 -4.84
N GLY A 193 4.72 11.60 -4.40
CA GLY A 193 3.70 12.45 -3.78
C GLY A 193 4.18 13.14 -2.50
N ALA A 194 4.86 12.40 -1.63
CA ALA A 194 5.41 12.93 -0.38
C ALA A 194 6.50 13.98 -0.66
N ALA A 195 7.40 13.72 -1.60
CA ALA A 195 8.43 14.66 -2.02
C ALA A 195 7.83 15.96 -2.59
N ASN A 196 6.82 15.84 -3.48
CA ASN A 196 6.11 16.98 -4.04
C ASN A 196 5.44 17.85 -2.96
N LEU A 197 4.81 17.23 -1.95
CA LEU A 197 4.16 17.95 -0.87
C LEU A 197 5.18 18.59 0.11
N ALA A 198 6.23 17.86 0.44
CA ALA A 198 7.18 18.26 1.49
C ALA A 198 7.89 19.59 1.19
N TRP A 199 8.40 19.78 -0.03
CA TRP A 199 9.05 21.06 -0.37
C TRP A 199 8.05 22.21 -0.42
N LYS A 200 6.82 21.99 -0.86
CA LYS A 200 5.76 23.03 -0.88
C LYS A 200 5.41 23.47 0.55
N LEU A 201 5.20 22.49 1.46
CA LEU A 201 5.01 22.79 2.87
C LEU A 201 6.18 23.58 3.46
N ALA A 202 7.42 23.16 3.18
CA ALA A 202 8.61 23.84 3.65
C ALA A 202 8.70 25.29 3.16
N TYR A 203 8.38 25.55 1.90
CA TYR A 203 8.40 26.92 1.33
C TYR A 203 7.35 27.82 1.96
N VAL A 204 6.14 27.30 2.17
CA VAL A 204 5.06 28.09 2.78
C VAL A 204 5.34 28.34 4.26
N ILE A 205 5.79 27.31 5.01
CA ILE A 205 6.11 27.45 6.44
C ILE A 205 7.27 28.43 6.67
N LYS A 206 8.25 28.45 5.77
CA LYS A 206 9.38 29.41 5.84
C LYS A 206 9.05 30.80 5.29
N GLY A 207 7.85 31.01 4.77
CA GLY A 207 7.43 32.28 4.18
C GLY A 207 8.05 32.58 2.81
N TYR A 208 8.65 31.60 2.14
CA TYR A 208 9.20 31.75 0.78
C TYR A 208 8.10 31.73 -0.30
N ALA A 209 6.93 31.19 0.01
CA ALA A 209 5.78 31.17 -0.87
C ALA A 209 4.48 31.36 -0.08
N GLY A 210 3.46 31.87 -0.74
CA GLY A 210 2.11 32.00 -0.16
C GLY A 210 1.36 30.66 -0.13
N PRO A 211 0.27 30.57 0.67
CA PRO A 211 -0.54 29.34 0.82
C PRO A 211 -1.09 28.77 -0.49
N ALA A 212 -1.25 29.61 -1.54
CA ALA A 212 -1.69 29.19 -2.87
C ALA A 212 -0.78 28.10 -3.49
N LEU A 213 0.52 28.07 -3.14
CA LEU A 213 1.42 27.00 -3.57
C LEU A 213 0.93 25.61 -3.16
N LEU A 214 0.33 25.49 -1.98
CA LEU A 214 -0.16 24.20 -1.48
C LEU A 214 -1.34 23.65 -2.29
N SER A 215 -2.15 24.53 -2.88
CA SER A 215 -3.27 24.12 -3.74
C SER A 215 -2.79 23.41 -5.01
N SER A 216 -1.56 23.70 -5.48
CA SER A 216 -0.96 23.01 -6.62
C SER A 216 -0.69 21.52 -6.36
N TYR A 217 -0.52 21.09 -5.10
CA TYR A 217 -0.30 19.70 -4.76
C TYR A 217 -1.42 18.77 -5.30
N SER A 218 -2.67 19.10 -4.97
CA SER A 218 -3.81 18.29 -5.43
C SER A 218 -3.95 18.35 -6.95
N LEU A 219 -3.74 19.53 -7.56
CA LEU A 219 -3.83 19.71 -9.02
C LEU A 219 -2.77 18.92 -9.79
N GLU A 220 -1.57 18.82 -9.25
CA GLU A 220 -0.46 18.08 -9.87
C GLU A 220 -0.55 16.56 -9.59
N ARG A 221 -0.87 16.17 -8.35
CA ARG A 221 -0.74 14.78 -7.92
C ARG A 221 -1.97 13.91 -8.16
N SER A 222 -3.17 14.48 -8.14
CA SER A 222 -4.40 13.72 -8.41
C SER A 222 -4.44 13.15 -9.85
N PRO A 223 -4.11 13.92 -10.91
CA PRO A 223 -4.01 13.37 -12.26
C PRO A 223 -2.95 12.27 -12.40
N VAL A 224 -1.78 12.44 -11.75
CA VAL A 224 -0.72 11.40 -11.74
C VAL A 224 -1.22 10.13 -11.06
N GLY A 225 -1.88 10.26 -9.90
CA GLY A 225 -2.50 9.12 -9.22
C GLY A 225 -3.50 8.39 -10.13
N ALA A 226 -4.36 9.13 -10.82
CA ALA A 226 -5.32 8.54 -11.77
C ALA A 226 -4.63 7.80 -12.94
N GLN A 227 -3.56 8.36 -13.49
CA GLN A 227 -2.77 7.73 -14.55
C GLN A 227 -2.12 6.44 -14.06
N VAL A 228 -1.50 6.45 -12.87
CA VAL A 228 -0.85 5.27 -12.30
C VAL A 228 -1.87 4.17 -11.98
N VAL A 229 -3.02 4.52 -11.39
CA VAL A 229 -4.13 3.59 -11.16
C VAL A 229 -4.60 2.93 -12.45
N LYS A 230 -4.75 3.71 -13.53
CA LYS A 230 -5.11 3.21 -14.86
C LYS A 230 -4.00 2.28 -15.41
N ARG A 231 -2.73 2.68 -15.30
CA ARG A 231 -1.58 1.90 -15.80
C ARG A 231 -1.43 0.57 -15.07
N ALA A 232 -1.53 0.57 -13.73
CA ALA A 232 -1.47 -0.64 -12.94
C ALA A 232 -2.58 -1.63 -13.30
N ASN A 233 -3.80 -1.12 -13.53
CA ASN A 233 -4.90 -1.96 -14.01
C ASN A 233 -4.65 -2.50 -15.43
N GLN A 234 -4.12 -1.69 -16.35
CA GLN A 234 -3.77 -2.16 -17.69
C GLN A 234 -2.74 -3.28 -17.62
N SER A 235 -1.68 -3.13 -16.82
CA SER A 235 -0.70 -4.20 -16.61
C SER A 235 -1.36 -5.51 -16.15
N ARG A 236 -2.36 -5.44 -15.27
CA ARG A 236 -3.14 -6.61 -14.85
C ARG A 236 -3.91 -7.25 -16.00
N VAL A 237 -4.48 -6.43 -16.90
CA VAL A 237 -5.22 -6.90 -18.08
C VAL A 237 -4.26 -7.52 -19.10
N ASP A 238 -3.08 -6.94 -19.30
CA ASP A 238 -2.06 -7.40 -20.25
C ASP A 238 -1.54 -8.82 -19.92
N TYR A 239 -1.65 -9.27 -18.67
CA TYR A 239 -1.40 -10.67 -18.28
C TYR A 239 -2.55 -11.63 -18.65
N GLY A 240 -3.71 -11.13 -19.07
CA GLY A 240 -4.87 -11.95 -19.44
C GLY A 240 -4.58 -12.99 -20.52
N PRO A 241 -3.96 -12.63 -21.66
CA PRO A 241 -3.61 -13.57 -22.73
C PRO A 241 -2.66 -14.69 -22.27
N LEU A 242 -1.67 -14.38 -21.42
CA LEU A 242 -0.78 -15.40 -20.85
C LEU A 242 -1.57 -16.44 -20.05
N ASN A 243 -2.56 -16.00 -19.30
CA ASN A 243 -3.44 -16.91 -18.54
C ASN A 243 -4.31 -17.79 -19.44
N ALA A 244 -4.69 -17.32 -20.64
CA ALA A 244 -5.45 -18.13 -21.60
C ALA A 244 -4.59 -19.26 -22.19
N CYS A 245 -3.32 -19.00 -22.48
CA CYS A 245 -2.40 -20.01 -23.00
C CYS A 245 -2.23 -21.25 -22.11
N PHE A 246 -2.55 -21.16 -20.83
CA PHE A 246 -2.45 -22.28 -19.86
C PHE A 246 -3.79 -22.97 -19.58
N ARG A 247 -4.93 -22.41 -20.06
CA ARG A 247 -6.25 -23.04 -19.92
C ARG A 247 -6.49 -24.17 -20.93
N ASP A 248 -5.90 -24.06 -22.12
CA ASP A 248 -6.17 -24.96 -23.25
C ASP A 248 -5.23 -26.19 -23.30
N LYS A 249 -4.46 -26.42 -22.22
CA LYS A 249 -3.50 -27.54 -22.15
C LYS A 249 -3.87 -28.59 -21.08
N GLN A 250 -5.15 -28.65 -20.68
CA GLN A 250 -5.69 -29.72 -19.85
C GLN A 250 -6.56 -30.66 -20.65
#